data_e038d974ee6cfb8bc9251f21dc82e9f0
#
_entry.id   e038d974ee6cfb8bc9251f21dc82e9f0
#
_cell.length_a   1.000
_cell.length_b   1.000
_cell.length_c   1.000
_cell.angle_alpha   90.00
_cell.angle_beta   90.00
_cell.angle_gamma   90.00
#
_symmetry.space_group_name_H-M   'P 1'
#
loop_
_entity.id
_entity.type
_entity.pdbx_description
1 polymer ?
#
loop_
_entity_poly.entity_id
_entity_poly.type
_entity_poly.pdbx_seq_one_letter_code
_entity_poly.pdbx_strand_id
1 'polypeptide(L)' 'MSNVYYEAVSRMEKAGVDPEYIQGWQCGYFLNPKREEQRLTEAYEAGYGSGTDKEIGGYEAWIQQ' A
#
# COMPACT_ATOMS: atom_id res chain seq x y z
N MET A 1 10.16 -9.36 18.14
CA MET A 1 10.43 -8.30 17.18
C MET A 1 9.17 -7.96 16.40
N SER A 2 8.82 -6.71 16.38
CA SER A 2 7.66 -6.33 15.59
C SER A 2 8.02 -6.35 14.11
N ASN A 3 7.12 -6.84 13.30
CA ASN A 3 7.28 -6.81 11.87
C ASN A 3 6.40 -5.69 11.33
N VAL A 4 7.02 -4.56 11.07
CA VAL A 4 6.29 -3.36 10.63
C VAL A 4 5.49 -3.61 9.37
N TYR A 5 6.05 -4.41 8.46
CA TYR A 5 5.38 -4.73 7.22
C TYR A 5 4.04 -5.44 7.47
N TYR A 6 4.07 -6.50 8.28
CA TYR A 6 2.86 -7.24 8.58
C TYR A 6 1.86 -6.40 9.36
N GLU A 7 2.34 -5.60 10.28
CA GLU A 7 1.45 -4.72 11.04
C GLU A 7 0.74 -3.74 10.13
N ALA A 8 1.48 -3.13 9.21
CA ALA A 8 0.90 -2.16 8.30
C ALA A 8 -0.13 -2.81 7.39
N VAL A 9 0.21 -3.95 6.78
CA VAL A 9 -0.70 -4.64 5.89
C VAL A 9 -1.95 -5.09 6.64
N SER A 10 -1.78 -5.62 7.83
CA SER A 10 -2.91 -6.06 8.64
C SER A 10 -3.84 -4.89 8.97
N ARG A 11 -3.28 -3.75 9.35
CA ARG A 11 -4.09 -2.57 9.64
C ARG A 11 -4.87 -2.11 8.42
N MET A 12 -4.21 -2.09 7.27
CA MET A 12 -4.87 -1.67 6.04
C MET A 12 -6.01 -2.62 5.67
N GLU A 13 -5.79 -3.92 5.81
CA GLU A 13 -6.83 -4.89 5.52
C GLU A 13 -8.01 -4.75 6.47
N LYS A 14 -7.74 -4.59 7.74
CA LYS A 14 -8.79 -4.45 8.74
C LYS A 14 -9.57 -3.17 8.57
N ALA A 15 -8.92 -2.11 8.13
CA ALA A 15 -9.57 -0.82 7.93
C ALA A 15 -10.39 -0.77 6.64
N GLY A 16 -10.24 -1.75 5.75
CA GLY A 16 -10.97 -1.75 4.49
C GLY A 16 -10.33 -0.85 3.44
N VAL A 17 -9.02 -0.75 3.46
CA VAL A 17 -8.30 0.05 2.48
C VAL A 17 -8.41 -0.59 1.10
N ASP A 18 -8.46 0.26 0.08
CA ASP A 18 -8.51 -0.18 -1.31
C ASP A 18 -7.41 -1.22 -1.57
N PRO A 19 -7.76 -2.41 -2.08
CA PRO A 19 -6.75 -3.45 -2.34
C PRO A 19 -5.62 -3.00 -3.25
N GLU A 20 -5.91 -2.10 -4.19
CA GLU A 20 -4.85 -1.56 -5.05
C GLU A 20 -3.84 -0.74 -4.27
N TYR A 21 -4.30 0.02 -3.27
CA TYR A 21 -3.39 0.74 -2.41
C TYR A 21 -2.48 -0.22 -1.63
N ILE A 22 -3.08 -1.26 -1.06
CA ILE A 22 -2.32 -2.24 -0.29
C ILE A 22 -1.27 -2.90 -1.17
N GLN A 23 -1.67 -3.31 -2.37
CA GLN A 23 -0.75 -3.95 -3.30
C GLN A 23 0.39 -3.00 -3.70
N GLY A 24 0.05 -1.75 -3.97
CA GLY A 24 1.06 -0.75 -4.28
C GLY A 24 2.01 -0.55 -3.11
N TRP A 25 1.45 -0.45 -1.90
CA TRP A 25 2.26 -0.28 -0.70
C TRP A 25 3.25 -1.43 -0.52
N GLN A 26 2.77 -2.67 -0.73
CA GLN A 26 3.64 -3.83 -0.61
C GLN A 26 4.78 -3.79 -1.63
N CYS A 27 4.46 -3.46 -2.87
CA CYS A 27 5.48 -3.36 -3.91
C CYS A 27 6.49 -2.26 -3.61
N GLY A 28 6.00 -1.11 -3.15
CA GLY A 28 6.88 0.01 -2.82
C GLY A 28 7.76 -0.29 -1.64
N TYR A 29 7.21 -0.99 -0.64
CA TYR A 29 7.99 -1.33 0.55
C TYR A 29 9.23 -2.14 0.20
N PHE A 30 9.08 -3.07 -0.75
CA PHE A 30 10.19 -3.91 -1.19
C PHE A 30 10.94 -3.32 -2.38
N LEU A 31 10.57 -2.13 -2.81
CA LEU A 31 11.17 -1.45 -3.95
C LEU A 31 11.09 -2.27 -5.23
N ASN A 32 10.02 -3.05 -5.37
CA ASN A 32 9.77 -3.80 -6.58
C ASN A 32 9.37 -2.86 -7.72
N PRO A 33 9.63 -3.23 -8.97
CA PRO A 33 9.18 -2.42 -10.09
C PRO A 33 7.66 -2.29 -10.10
N LYS A 34 7.16 -1.14 -10.52
CA LYS A 34 5.73 -0.98 -10.73
C LYS A 34 5.27 -1.88 -11.86
N ARG A 35 3.99 -2.29 -11.78
CA ARG A 35 3.39 -3.04 -12.87
C ARG A 35 3.39 -2.19 -14.13
N GLU A 36 3.78 -2.76 -15.24
CA GLU A 36 3.85 -2.03 -16.50
C GLU A 36 2.76 -2.46 -17.47
N GLU A 37 2.25 -3.66 -17.31
CA GLU A 37 1.34 -4.25 -18.29
C GLU A 37 -0.08 -3.78 -18.14
N GLN A 38 -0.42 -3.22 -17.00
CA GLN A 38 -1.78 -2.85 -16.71
C GLN A 38 -1.86 -1.38 -16.34
N ARG A 39 -3.07 -0.85 -16.49
CA ARG A 39 -3.32 0.50 -16.08
C ARG A 39 -3.12 0.63 -14.57
N LEU A 40 -2.26 1.53 -14.18
CA LEU A 40 -2.06 1.80 -12.76
C LEU A 40 -3.16 2.72 -12.26
N THR A 41 -3.73 2.36 -11.11
CA THR A 41 -4.74 3.20 -10.48
C THR A 41 -4.06 4.23 -9.60
N GLU A 42 -4.80 5.29 -9.26
CA GLU A 42 -4.29 6.28 -8.31
C GLU A 42 -3.98 5.63 -6.98
N ALA A 43 -4.84 4.69 -6.56
CA ALA A 43 -4.64 3.99 -5.30
C ALA A 43 -3.32 3.22 -5.31
N TYR A 44 -3.05 2.50 -6.41
CA TYR A 44 -1.81 1.73 -6.52
C TYR A 44 -0.59 2.66 -6.45
N GLU A 45 -0.63 3.74 -7.20
CA GLU A 45 0.51 4.65 -7.21
C GLU A 45 0.72 5.34 -5.87
N ALA A 46 -0.37 5.73 -5.22
CA ALA A 46 -0.27 6.33 -3.90
C ALA A 46 0.29 5.34 -2.89
N GLY A 47 -0.18 4.09 -2.95
CA GLY A 47 0.34 3.03 -2.10
C GLY A 47 1.82 2.79 -2.35
N TYR A 48 2.20 2.74 -3.61
CA TYR A 48 3.61 2.52 -3.96
C TYR A 48 4.50 3.60 -3.35
N GLY A 49 4.09 4.87 -3.47
CA GLY A 49 4.86 5.96 -2.90
C GLY A 49 4.97 5.85 -1.38
N SER A 50 3.86 5.57 -0.72
CA SER A 50 3.86 5.41 0.73
C SER A 50 4.69 4.22 1.17
N GLY A 51 4.62 3.12 0.43
CA GLY A 51 5.41 1.93 0.73
C GLY A 51 6.90 2.20 0.58
N THR A 52 7.28 2.93 -0.46
CA THR A 52 8.67 3.28 -0.69
C THR A 52 9.22 4.09 0.49
N ASP A 53 8.39 5.00 1.02
CA ASP A 53 8.76 5.79 2.19
C ASP A 53 8.54 5.05 3.50
N LYS A 54 8.02 3.85 3.44
CA LYS A 54 7.66 3.02 4.60
C LYS A 54 6.74 3.76 5.55
N GLU A 55 5.83 4.53 4.97
CA GLU A 55 4.87 5.30 5.73
C GLU A 55 3.63 4.47 5.99
N ILE A 56 3.20 4.41 7.26
CA ILE A 56 2.10 3.54 7.65
C ILE A 56 0.78 4.29 7.70
N GLY A 57 0.81 5.59 7.92
CA GLY A 57 -0.41 6.35 8.19
C GLY A 57 -1.17 6.87 6.97
N GLY A 58 -0.59 6.79 5.78
CA GLY A 58 -1.17 7.46 4.62
C GLY A 58 -2.37 6.75 4.00
N TYR A 59 -2.75 5.59 4.50
CA TYR A 59 -3.82 4.80 3.89
C TYR A 59 -5.22 5.33 4.20
N GLU A 60 -5.35 6.23 5.16
CA GLU A 60 -6.67 6.65 5.62
C GLU A 60 -7.52 7.26 4.51
N ALA A 61 -6.91 7.94 3.57
CA ALA A 61 -7.63 8.53 2.46
C ALA A 61 -8.15 7.49 1.47
N TRP A 62 -7.72 6.25 1.60
CA TRP A 62 -8.03 5.18 0.65
C TRP A 62 -8.91 4.10 1.25
N ILE A 63 -9.46 4.36 2.43
CA ILE A 63 -10.39 3.41 3.04
C ILE A 63 -11.70 3.44 2.25
N GLN A 64 -12.11 2.26 1.81
CA GLN A 64 -13.38 2.10 1.10
C GLN A 64 -14.52 2.02 2.10
N GLN A 65 -15.63 2.62 1.75
CA GLN A 65 -16.82 2.58 2.59
C GLN A 65 -17.93 1.80 1.94
#